data_663321906c3b123d2eee51fefd058781
#
_entry.id   663321906c3b123d2eee51fefd058781
#
_cell.length_a   1.000
_cell.length_b   1.000
_cell.length_c   1.000
_cell.angle_alpha   90.00
_cell.angle_beta   90.00
_cell.angle_gamma   90.00
#
_symmetry.space_group_name_H-M   'P 1'
#
loop_
_entity.id
_entity.type
_entity.pdbx_description
1 polymer ?
#
loop_
_entity_poly.entity_id
_entity_poly.type
_entity_poly.pdbx_seq_one_letter_code
_entity_poly.pdbx_strand_id
1 'polypeptide(L)'
;TKTESTDTTESTDTKDSTDPKTESKGSVSLLKDSDGKAYTQISGGSRVKISGIGGQHIGDNTYSGWSIVGAETVSGVNKIFLKHSDGKKFQEWDMNSNWKYTKITPISGNEQLYNSEKNFNQDFNSDNTVGKPADSDTKTESTDTTESTDTKDSTDPKTESKGSVSLLKDSDGKAY
;
A
#
# COMPACT_ATOMS: atom_id res chain seq x y z
N THR A 1 66.29 -6.52 27.68
CA THR A 1 65.52 -6.92 26.50
C THR A 1 64.09 -7.14 26.94
N LYS A 2 63.22 -6.19 26.58
CA LYS A 2 61.79 -6.20 26.89
C LYS A 2 61.07 -6.64 25.63
N THR A 3 60.44 -7.80 25.66
CA THR A 3 59.65 -8.32 24.56
C THR A 3 58.24 -7.81 24.72
N GLU A 4 57.79 -6.94 23.82
CA GLU A 4 56.41 -6.56 23.69
C GLU A 4 55.64 -7.62 22.92
N SER A 5 54.65 -8.22 23.59
CA SER A 5 53.69 -9.09 22.97
C SER A 5 52.51 -8.22 22.51
N THR A 6 52.40 -8.01 21.22
CA THR A 6 51.20 -7.44 20.59
C THR A 6 50.18 -8.55 20.44
N ASP A 7 49.24 -8.60 21.40
CA ASP A 7 48.05 -9.44 21.26
C ASP A 7 47.04 -8.69 20.36
N THR A 8 47.07 -9.01 19.09
CA THR A 8 46.05 -8.58 18.13
C THR A 8 44.88 -9.56 18.23
N THR A 9 43.96 -9.27 19.12
CA THR A 9 42.67 -9.99 19.13
C THR A 9 41.89 -9.54 17.88
N GLU A 10 42.08 -10.27 16.80
CA GLU A 10 41.25 -10.22 15.62
C GLU A 10 39.86 -10.75 16.03
N SER A 11 38.93 -9.80 16.32
CA SER A 11 37.52 -10.11 16.47
C SER A 11 37.03 -10.57 15.11
N THR A 12 37.04 -11.88 14.89
CA THR A 12 36.27 -12.49 13.81
C THR A 12 34.81 -12.31 14.13
N ASP A 13 34.28 -11.17 13.71
CA ASP A 13 32.84 -10.95 13.61
C ASP A 13 32.30 -11.98 12.64
N THR A 14 31.83 -13.08 13.19
CA THR A 14 31.11 -14.11 12.45
C THR A 14 29.85 -13.44 11.92
N LYS A 15 29.95 -12.94 10.71
CA LYS A 15 28.81 -12.43 9.95
C LYS A 15 27.78 -13.55 9.86
N ASP A 16 26.89 -13.59 10.86
CA ASP A 16 25.70 -14.43 10.80
C ASP A 16 24.93 -14.00 9.56
N SER A 17 24.88 -14.89 8.57
CA SER A 17 24.32 -14.69 7.24
C SER A 17 22.80 -14.64 7.26
N THR A 18 22.21 -13.89 8.18
CA THR A 18 20.79 -13.54 8.19
C THR A 18 20.63 -12.05 7.93
N ASP A 19 21.04 -11.63 6.72
CA ASP A 19 20.64 -10.30 6.25
C ASP A 19 19.12 -10.29 6.21
N PRO A 20 18.46 -9.37 6.97
CA PRO A 20 17.00 -9.31 6.99
C PRO A 20 16.48 -9.00 5.61
N LYS A 21 15.47 -9.76 5.19
CA LYS A 21 14.80 -9.55 3.93
C LYS A 21 14.17 -8.16 3.89
N THR A 22 14.45 -7.39 2.84
CA THR A 22 13.83 -6.09 2.62
C THR A 22 12.46 -6.28 1.97
N GLU A 23 11.40 -5.79 2.62
CA GLU A 23 10.01 -6.00 2.20
C GLU A 23 9.34 -4.73 1.62
N SER A 24 10.01 -3.56 1.69
CA SER A 24 9.40 -2.27 1.33
C SER A 24 10.19 -1.56 0.22
N LYS A 25 9.47 -0.80 -0.64
CA LYS A 25 10.01 -0.07 -1.80
C LYS A 25 9.95 1.45 -1.65
N GLY A 26 9.57 1.97 -0.49
CA GLY A 26 9.50 3.41 -0.22
C GLY A 26 10.83 4.01 0.23
N SER A 27 10.77 5.20 0.86
CA SER A 27 11.92 5.88 1.44
C SER A 27 12.43 5.23 2.72
N VAL A 28 11.58 4.42 3.35
CA VAL A 28 11.87 3.63 4.55
C VAL A 28 11.94 2.16 4.15
N SER A 29 13.07 1.51 4.45
CA SER A 29 13.18 0.06 4.27
C SER A 29 12.56 -0.66 5.45
N LEU A 30 11.62 -1.58 5.18
CA LEU A 30 11.14 -2.57 6.13
C LEU A 30 12.04 -3.80 6.06
N LEU A 31 12.60 -4.20 7.18
CA LEU A 31 13.50 -5.33 7.31
C LEU A 31 12.92 -6.33 8.29
N LYS A 32 13.15 -7.62 8.05
CA LYS A 32 12.75 -8.70 8.98
C LYS A 32 13.93 -9.59 9.28
N ASP A 33 14.12 -9.95 10.54
CA ASP A 33 15.10 -10.96 10.94
C ASP A 33 14.57 -12.38 10.72
N SER A 34 15.40 -13.38 11.08
CA SER A 34 15.05 -14.80 10.95
C SER A 34 13.81 -15.23 11.75
N ASP A 35 13.51 -14.50 12.83
CA ASP A 35 12.34 -14.75 13.67
C ASP A 35 11.10 -13.98 13.19
N GLY A 36 11.21 -13.27 12.04
CA GLY A 36 10.16 -12.43 11.47
C GLY A 36 9.94 -11.12 12.24
N LYS A 37 10.84 -10.73 13.16
CA LYS A 37 10.76 -9.45 13.86
C LYS A 37 11.09 -8.31 12.92
N ALA A 38 10.30 -7.25 12.98
CA ALA A 38 10.36 -6.15 12.02
C ALA A 38 11.19 -4.96 12.53
N TYR A 39 11.95 -4.40 11.61
CA TYR A 39 12.76 -3.19 11.80
C TYR A 39 12.53 -2.23 10.64
N THR A 40 12.77 -0.95 10.88
CA THR A 40 12.86 0.05 9.82
C THR A 40 14.30 0.54 9.69
N GLN A 41 14.66 0.97 8.48
CA GLN A 41 15.94 1.60 8.18
C GLN A 41 15.73 2.72 7.16
N ILE A 42 16.23 3.91 7.41
CA ILE A 42 16.20 5.04 6.51
C ILE A 42 17.59 5.22 5.92
N SER A 43 17.69 5.17 4.58
CA SER A 43 18.90 5.56 3.79
C SER A 43 20.25 5.20 4.45
N GLY A 44 20.48 3.91 4.76
CA GLY A 44 21.76 3.47 5.32
C GLY A 44 21.99 3.80 6.80
N GLY A 45 21.00 4.38 7.48
CA GLY A 45 21.02 4.61 8.92
C GLY A 45 20.93 3.32 9.74
N SER A 46 20.93 3.46 11.07
CA SER A 46 20.78 2.31 11.96
C SER A 46 19.37 1.70 11.86
N ARG A 47 19.30 0.39 12.07
CA ARG A 47 18.03 -0.32 12.19
C ARG A 47 17.29 0.10 13.46
N VAL A 48 16.01 0.40 13.34
CA VAL A 48 15.13 0.74 14.45
C VAL A 48 14.05 -0.33 14.57
N LYS A 49 13.94 -0.96 15.74
CA LYS A 49 12.90 -1.95 15.99
C LYS A 49 11.50 -1.34 15.92
N ILE A 50 10.57 -2.03 15.29
CA ILE A 50 9.16 -1.65 15.32
C ILE A 50 8.54 -2.17 16.62
N SER A 51 7.94 -1.27 17.39
CA SER A 51 7.32 -1.62 18.67
C SER A 51 5.81 -1.44 18.63
N GLY A 52 5.09 -2.49 18.96
CA GLY A 52 3.62 -2.53 18.98
C GLY A 52 3.00 -2.02 20.27
N ILE A 53 1.75 -2.41 20.49
CA ILE A 53 0.98 -2.10 21.69
C ILE A 53 1.75 -2.65 22.92
N GLY A 54 1.91 -1.80 23.95
CA GLY A 54 2.69 -2.16 25.14
C GLY A 54 4.21 -2.09 24.95
N GLY A 55 4.71 -1.63 23.77
CA GLY A 55 6.14 -1.42 23.53
C GLY A 55 6.95 -2.69 23.20
N GLN A 56 6.28 -3.82 23.00
CA GLN A 56 6.92 -5.06 22.59
C GLN A 56 7.46 -4.97 21.17
N HIS A 57 8.58 -5.64 20.87
CA HIS A 57 9.08 -5.78 19.51
C HIS A 57 8.12 -6.66 18.71
N ILE A 58 7.62 -6.14 17.59
CA ILE A 58 6.65 -6.84 16.76
C ILE A 58 7.23 -7.26 15.41
N GLY A 59 6.56 -8.20 14.80
CA GLY A 59 6.87 -8.75 13.48
C GLY A 59 5.73 -9.64 13.02
N ASP A 60 6.02 -10.56 12.10
CA ASP A 60 5.03 -11.48 11.58
C ASP A 60 4.46 -12.36 12.69
N ASN A 61 3.15 -12.55 12.68
CA ASN A 61 2.41 -13.33 13.65
C ASN A 61 2.55 -12.90 15.13
N THR A 62 3.15 -11.74 15.42
CA THR A 62 3.09 -11.19 16.79
C THR A 62 1.64 -11.00 17.24
N TYR A 63 0.80 -10.58 16.31
CA TYR A 63 -0.66 -10.63 16.43
C TYR A 63 -1.14 -11.73 15.48
N SER A 64 -1.86 -12.72 15.97
CA SER A 64 -2.24 -13.92 15.22
C SER A 64 -2.81 -13.61 13.84
N GLY A 65 -2.17 -14.14 12.81
CA GLY A 65 -2.55 -13.95 11.41
C GLY A 65 -2.17 -12.61 10.79
N TRP A 66 -1.50 -11.69 11.50
CA TRP A 66 -1.08 -10.41 10.96
C TRP A 66 0.41 -10.37 10.65
N SER A 67 0.74 -9.80 9.49
CA SER A 67 2.11 -9.54 9.07
C SER A 67 2.30 -8.08 8.72
N ILE A 68 3.46 -7.51 9.06
CA ILE A 68 3.84 -6.17 8.64
C ILE A 68 4.37 -6.28 7.21
N VAL A 69 3.75 -5.59 6.27
CA VAL A 69 4.09 -5.67 4.84
C VAL A 69 4.58 -4.35 4.25
N GLY A 70 4.52 -3.26 5.01
CA GLY A 70 5.01 -1.95 4.58
C GLY A 70 5.40 -1.08 5.75
N ALA A 71 6.37 -0.18 5.53
CA ALA A 71 6.77 0.88 6.45
C ALA A 71 7.13 2.12 5.63
N GLU A 72 6.60 3.29 6.00
CA GLU A 72 6.86 4.55 5.30
C GLU A 72 6.61 5.76 6.21
N THR A 73 7.20 6.90 5.84
CA THR A 73 6.89 8.19 6.45
C THR A 73 5.96 8.97 5.53
N VAL A 74 4.68 9.02 5.87
CA VAL A 74 3.64 9.66 5.07
C VAL A 74 3.24 10.98 5.72
N SER A 75 3.43 12.10 5.01
CA SER A 75 3.12 13.45 5.51
C SER A 75 3.73 13.74 6.91
N GLY A 76 4.97 13.27 7.13
CA GLY A 76 5.70 13.48 8.39
C GLY A 76 5.31 12.53 9.53
N VAL A 77 4.42 11.57 9.30
CA VAL A 77 4.03 10.54 10.27
C VAL A 77 4.61 9.20 9.84
N ASN A 78 5.35 8.55 10.72
CA ASN A 78 5.81 7.18 10.48
C ASN A 78 4.61 6.23 10.54
N LYS A 79 4.50 5.35 9.57
CA LYS A 79 3.39 4.42 9.44
C LYS A 79 3.89 3.03 9.10
N ILE A 80 3.17 2.02 9.59
CA ILE A 80 3.33 0.64 9.12
C ILE A 80 2.00 0.16 8.56
N PHE A 81 2.10 -0.73 7.56
CA PHE A 81 0.94 -1.38 6.98
C PHE A 81 0.94 -2.86 7.31
N LEU A 82 -0.20 -3.34 7.81
CA LEU A 82 -0.38 -4.73 8.19
C LEU A 82 -1.42 -5.39 7.30
N LYS A 83 -1.11 -6.62 6.89
CA LYS A 83 -2.00 -7.49 6.11
C LYS A 83 -2.31 -8.75 6.91
N HIS A 84 -3.58 -9.10 6.96
CA HIS A 84 -3.99 -10.36 7.57
C HIS A 84 -3.82 -11.52 6.60
N SER A 85 -3.59 -12.72 7.12
CA SER A 85 -3.33 -13.94 6.34
C SER A 85 -4.50 -14.38 5.44
N ASP A 86 -5.73 -13.89 5.69
CA ASP A 86 -6.87 -14.10 4.79
C ASP A 86 -6.78 -13.25 3.50
N GLY A 87 -5.82 -12.34 3.41
CA GLY A 87 -5.62 -11.44 2.28
C GLY A 87 -6.68 -10.35 2.11
N LYS A 88 -7.66 -10.26 3.01
CA LYS A 88 -8.83 -9.37 2.89
C LYS A 88 -8.88 -8.26 3.93
N LYS A 89 -8.12 -8.38 5.02
CA LYS A 89 -8.12 -7.42 6.10
C LYS A 89 -6.79 -6.70 6.13
N PHE A 90 -6.86 -5.38 6.30
CA PHE A 90 -5.70 -4.50 6.33
C PHE A 90 -5.83 -3.49 7.46
N GLN A 91 -4.69 -3.06 7.98
CA GLN A 91 -4.61 -2.01 9.00
C GLN A 91 -3.42 -1.10 8.69
N GLU A 92 -3.59 0.17 8.93
CA GLU A 92 -2.52 1.15 8.96
C GLU A 92 -2.31 1.59 10.41
N TRP A 93 -1.07 1.57 10.87
CA TRP A 93 -0.73 2.02 12.22
C TRP A 93 0.16 3.25 12.16
N ASP A 94 -0.24 4.28 12.85
CA ASP A 94 0.61 5.43 13.09
C ASP A 94 1.64 5.09 14.15
N MET A 95 2.88 5.51 13.91
CA MET A 95 4.03 5.29 14.78
C MET A 95 4.64 6.64 15.15
N ASN A 96 5.23 6.74 16.33
CA ASN A 96 6.02 7.92 16.69
C ASN A 96 7.40 7.93 16.00
N SER A 97 8.21 8.96 16.27
CA SER A 97 9.57 9.11 15.70
C SER A 97 10.51 7.93 16.01
N ASN A 98 10.23 7.15 17.04
CA ASN A 98 11.01 5.98 17.43
C ASN A 98 10.36 4.65 16.98
N TRP A 99 9.45 4.69 16.03
CA TRP A 99 8.72 3.53 15.50
C TRP A 99 7.97 2.74 16.57
N LYS A 100 7.42 3.45 17.56
CA LYS A 100 6.52 2.88 18.57
C LYS A 100 5.08 3.20 18.21
N TYR A 101 4.22 2.22 18.37
CA TYR A 101 2.78 2.31 18.14
C TYR A 101 2.14 3.51 18.84
N THR A 102 1.26 4.20 18.13
CA THR A 102 0.43 5.28 18.68
C THR A 102 -1.05 5.09 18.39
N LYS A 103 -1.42 4.67 17.17
CA LYS A 103 -2.82 4.56 16.75
C LYS A 103 -3.00 3.49 15.68
N ILE A 104 -4.16 2.82 15.68
CA ILE A 104 -4.61 1.91 14.60
C ILE A 104 -5.68 2.61 13.77
N THR A 105 -5.60 2.45 12.46
CA THR A 105 -6.65 2.79 11.50
C THR A 105 -6.98 1.53 10.68
N PRO A 106 -8.14 0.89 10.92
CA PRO A 106 -8.59 -0.19 10.07
C PRO A 106 -8.85 0.33 8.65
N ILE A 107 -8.47 -0.44 7.64
CA ILE A 107 -8.75 -0.14 6.24
C ILE A 107 -10.08 -0.81 5.88
N SER A 108 -11.09 0.00 5.59
CA SER A 108 -12.42 -0.46 5.23
C SER A 108 -12.79 0.03 3.82
N GLY A 109 -12.61 -0.82 2.83
CA GLY A 109 -12.95 -0.52 1.44
C GLY A 109 -11.76 -0.18 0.56
N ASN A 110 -11.99 -0.31 -0.75
CA ASN A 110 -10.93 -0.26 -1.76
C ASN A 110 -10.28 1.13 -1.86
N GLU A 111 -11.05 2.20 -1.71
CA GLU A 111 -10.48 3.55 -1.85
C GLU A 111 -9.42 3.86 -0.78
N GLN A 112 -9.68 3.47 0.47
CA GLN A 112 -8.68 3.62 1.54
C GLN A 112 -7.45 2.75 1.27
N LEU A 113 -7.64 1.52 0.78
CA LEU A 113 -6.56 0.62 0.40
C LEU A 113 -5.71 1.23 -0.72
N TYR A 114 -6.32 1.72 -1.80
CA TYR A 114 -5.63 2.37 -2.91
C TYR A 114 -4.85 3.62 -2.49
N ASN A 115 -5.39 4.39 -1.54
CA ASN A 115 -4.67 5.52 -0.98
C ASN A 115 -3.46 5.09 -0.16
N SER A 116 -3.58 4.01 0.64
CA SER A 116 -2.45 3.44 1.36
C SER A 116 -1.38 2.89 0.40
N GLU A 117 -1.76 2.20 -0.66
CA GLU A 117 -0.83 1.72 -1.70
C GLU A 117 -0.02 2.85 -2.32
N LYS A 118 -0.67 3.97 -2.66
CA LYS A 118 0.01 5.17 -3.16
C LYS A 118 0.97 5.76 -2.13
N ASN A 119 0.55 5.85 -0.87
CA ASN A 119 1.35 6.40 0.20
C ASN A 119 2.61 5.58 0.49
N PHE A 120 2.51 4.26 0.38
CA PHE A 120 3.62 3.33 0.60
C PHE A 120 4.35 2.94 -0.70
N ASN A 121 3.85 3.39 -1.86
CA ASN A 121 4.34 3.01 -3.19
C ASN A 121 4.42 1.49 -3.37
N GLN A 122 3.40 0.77 -2.92
CA GLN A 122 3.37 -0.69 -2.89
C GLN A 122 1.96 -1.24 -3.13
N ASP A 123 1.85 -2.30 -3.94
CA ASP A 123 0.62 -3.06 -4.16
C ASP A 123 0.38 -4.01 -2.98
N PHE A 124 -0.64 -3.76 -2.20
CA PHE A 124 -0.98 -4.56 -1.02
C PHE A 124 -2.05 -5.62 -1.30
N ASN A 125 -2.91 -5.39 -2.28
CA ASN A 125 -4.00 -6.30 -2.65
C ASN A 125 -3.59 -7.34 -3.70
N SER A 126 -2.43 -7.15 -4.33
CA SER A 126 -1.87 -8.02 -5.36
C SER A 126 -2.68 -7.98 -6.68
N ASP A 127 -3.25 -6.82 -7.01
CA ASP A 127 -3.91 -6.58 -8.29
C ASP A 127 -2.95 -6.08 -9.40
N ASN A 128 -1.65 -6.00 -9.11
CA ASN A 128 -0.56 -5.51 -9.95
C ASN A 128 -0.62 -4.00 -10.24
N THR A 129 -1.36 -3.24 -9.43
CA THR A 129 -1.46 -1.80 -9.55
C THR A 129 -1.16 -1.15 -8.19
N VAL A 130 -0.40 -0.06 -8.19
CA VAL A 130 -0.24 0.78 -7.00
C VAL A 130 -1.33 1.85 -7.02
N GLY A 131 -2.32 1.69 -6.14
CA GLY A 131 -3.49 2.55 -6.08
C GLY A 131 -4.64 2.05 -6.95
N LYS A 132 -5.59 2.93 -7.28
CA LYS A 132 -6.79 2.55 -8.02
C LYS A 132 -6.41 2.07 -9.43
N PRO A 133 -6.82 0.86 -9.84
CA PRO A 133 -6.67 0.41 -11.22
C PRO A 133 -7.38 1.37 -12.17
N ALA A 134 -6.81 1.59 -13.36
CA ALA A 134 -7.52 2.30 -14.42
C ALA A 134 -8.80 1.52 -14.73
N ASP A 135 -9.94 2.20 -14.68
CA ASP A 135 -11.22 1.58 -15.04
C ASP A 135 -11.05 0.99 -16.45
N SER A 136 -11.22 -0.32 -16.59
CA SER A 136 -11.16 -1.00 -17.88
C SER A 136 -12.42 -0.74 -18.74
N ASP A 137 -13.16 0.29 -18.42
CA ASP A 137 -14.30 0.77 -19.20
C ASP A 137 -13.89 1.71 -20.36
N THR A 138 -12.77 1.39 -21.02
CA THR A 138 -12.62 1.83 -22.39
C THR A 138 -13.31 0.78 -23.25
N LYS A 139 -14.64 0.78 -23.24
CA LYS A 139 -15.42 0.19 -24.31
C LYS A 139 -14.93 0.87 -25.59
N THR A 140 -14.11 0.17 -26.33
CA THR A 140 -13.73 0.54 -27.69
C THR A 140 -15.05 0.64 -28.47
N GLU A 141 -15.53 1.86 -28.66
CA GLU A 141 -16.58 2.11 -29.64
C GLU A 141 -15.98 1.71 -30.99
N SER A 142 -16.36 0.51 -31.42
CA SER A 142 -16.18 0.08 -32.81
C SER A 142 -17.00 1.03 -33.65
N THR A 143 -16.34 1.95 -34.34
CA THR A 143 -16.92 2.72 -35.43
C THR A 143 -17.21 1.76 -36.56
N ASP A 144 -18.32 1.05 -36.49
CA ASP A 144 -18.91 0.40 -37.66
C ASP A 144 -19.76 1.46 -38.37
N THR A 145 -19.12 2.07 -39.40
CA THR A 145 -19.79 2.98 -40.33
C THR A 145 -20.52 2.10 -41.33
N THR A 146 -21.74 1.71 -40.98
CA THR A 146 -22.69 1.21 -41.97
C THR A 146 -23.76 2.26 -42.16
N GLU A 147 -23.59 3.03 -43.22
CA GLU A 147 -24.61 3.92 -43.80
C GLU A 147 -25.85 3.10 -44.18
N SER A 148 -26.94 3.26 -43.44
CA SER A 148 -28.26 2.80 -43.85
C SER A 148 -29.21 3.98 -43.76
N THR A 149 -29.52 4.52 -44.94
CA THR A 149 -30.61 5.46 -45.14
C THR A 149 -31.93 4.72 -44.95
N ASP A 150 -32.60 4.96 -43.79
CA ASP A 150 -34.02 4.68 -43.68
C ASP A 150 -34.72 5.79 -42.91
N THR A 151 -35.55 6.49 -43.61
CA THR A 151 -36.36 7.59 -43.15
C THR A 151 -37.57 7.03 -42.41
N LYS A 152 -37.57 7.06 -41.06
CA LYS A 152 -38.78 6.88 -40.28
C LYS A 152 -38.77 7.75 -39.02
N ASP A 153 -39.75 8.60 -39.00
CA ASP A 153 -40.27 9.42 -37.89
C ASP A 153 -40.19 8.63 -36.56
N SER A 154 -39.23 9.01 -35.67
CA SER A 154 -39.09 8.46 -34.34
C SER A 154 -39.15 9.61 -33.33
N THR A 155 -40.23 9.65 -32.59
CA THR A 155 -40.42 10.47 -31.39
C THR A 155 -39.62 9.90 -30.21
N ASP A 156 -38.28 9.88 -30.30
CA ASP A 156 -37.39 9.44 -29.22
C ASP A 156 -37.05 10.64 -28.31
N PRO A 157 -37.02 10.45 -27.00
CA PRO A 157 -36.69 11.51 -26.06
C PRO A 157 -35.22 11.93 -26.19
N LYS A 158 -35.00 13.24 -26.28
CA LYS A 158 -33.65 13.83 -26.34
C LYS A 158 -32.93 13.65 -25.02
N THR A 159 -31.74 13.07 -25.05
CA THR A 159 -30.85 12.97 -23.90
C THR A 159 -29.99 14.23 -23.83
N GLU A 160 -30.12 14.99 -22.75
CA GLU A 160 -29.20 16.08 -22.40
C GLU A 160 -28.35 15.67 -21.21
N SER A 161 -27.03 15.67 -21.39
CA SER A 161 -26.05 15.35 -20.34
C SER A 161 -25.24 16.58 -19.98
N LYS A 162 -25.19 16.92 -18.69
CA LYS A 162 -24.23 17.86 -18.11
C LYS A 162 -23.59 17.22 -16.88
N GLY A 163 -22.34 16.82 -17.00
CA GLY A 163 -21.59 16.15 -15.92
C GLY A 163 -21.88 14.66 -15.84
N SER A 164 -21.86 14.10 -14.63
CA SER A 164 -22.02 12.66 -14.38
C SER A 164 -23.47 12.16 -14.41
N VAL A 165 -24.45 13.00 -14.70
CA VAL A 165 -25.87 12.64 -14.69
C VAL A 165 -26.49 12.96 -16.05
N SER A 166 -27.11 11.95 -16.67
CA SER A 166 -27.89 12.11 -17.88
C SER A 166 -29.32 12.43 -17.53
N LEU A 167 -29.85 13.53 -18.08
CA LEU A 167 -31.23 13.92 -17.92
C LEU A 167 -32.01 13.51 -19.17
N LEU A 168 -33.00 12.63 -18.99
CA LEU A 168 -33.91 12.22 -20.04
C LEU A 168 -35.16 13.14 -19.99
N LYS A 169 -35.51 13.71 -21.14
CA LYS A 169 -36.72 14.53 -21.30
C LYS A 169 -37.58 13.96 -22.40
N ASP A 170 -38.87 13.96 -22.19
CA ASP A 170 -39.84 13.63 -23.23
C ASP A 170 -40.04 14.77 -24.25
N SER A 171 -40.87 14.54 -25.24
CA SER A 171 -41.19 15.52 -26.28
C SER A 171 -41.85 16.83 -25.75
N ASP A 172 -42.36 16.78 -24.52
CA ASP A 172 -42.99 17.92 -23.85
C ASP A 172 -42.00 18.61 -22.86
N GLY A 173 -40.73 18.16 -22.83
CA GLY A 173 -39.67 18.76 -22.02
C GLY A 173 -39.65 18.31 -20.55
N LYS A 174 -40.40 17.29 -20.14
CA LYS A 174 -40.43 16.75 -18.78
C LYS A 174 -39.22 15.83 -18.55
N ALA A 175 -38.59 16.00 -17.39
CA ALA A 175 -37.43 15.21 -16.97
C ALA A 175 -37.83 13.97 -16.18
N TYR A 176 -37.08 12.88 -16.35
CA TYR A 176 -37.20 11.64 -15.60
C TYR A 176 -35.88 11.33 -14.86
#